data_1ff77c1ec2ffef352c060fcd93124b96
#
_entry.id   1ff77c1ec2ffef352c060fcd93124b96
#
_cell.length_a   1.000
_cell.length_b   1.000
_cell.length_c   1.000
_cell.angle_alpha   90.00
_cell.angle_beta   90.00
_cell.angle_gamma   90.00
#
_symmetry.space_group_name_H-M   'P 1'
#
loop_
_entity.id
_entity.type
_entity.pdbx_description
1 polymer ?
#
loop_
_entity_poly.entity_id
_entity_poly.type
_entity_poly.pdbx_seq_one_letter_code
_entity_poly.pdbx_strand_id
1 'polypeptide(L)'
;MNRLVEEIIKPILEANPQIKKVVGVYGGRFQPFGPHHYKTYKWLAKQVDDAYITTSNIKKPPRHPMNFKEKVRHMSKMGVPSNRIIEEKSPYKAVNLAKKYDSDTTAFVYV
;
A
#
# COMPACT_ATOMS: atom_id res chain seq x y z
N MET A 1 9.92 -12.20 -7.53
CA MET A 1 8.67 -11.54 -7.13
C MET A 1 7.65 -12.46 -6.50
N ASN A 2 7.68 -13.77 -6.81
CA ASN A 2 6.76 -14.73 -6.18
C ASN A 2 7.11 -15.11 -4.76
N ARG A 3 8.22 -14.59 -4.26
CA ARG A 3 8.73 -14.92 -2.92
C ARG A 3 7.95 -14.31 -1.77
N LEU A 4 7.15 -13.28 -2.05
CA LEU A 4 6.37 -12.64 -0.97
C LEU A 4 5.47 -13.65 -0.27
N VAL A 5 4.71 -14.46 -1.03
CA VAL A 5 3.83 -15.47 -0.46
C VAL A 5 4.65 -16.55 0.24
N GLU A 6 5.65 -17.13 -0.42
CA GLU A 6 6.40 -18.28 0.11
C GLU A 6 7.30 -17.91 1.29
N GLU A 7 8.00 -16.79 1.21
CA GLU A 7 9.04 -16.44 2.19
C GLU A 7 8.54 -15.55 3.33
N ILE A 8 7.45 -14.80 3.12
CA ILE A 8 6.96 -13.84 4.09
C ILE A 8 5.55 -14.17 4.56
N ILE A 9 4.60 -14.27 3.65
CA ILE A 9 3.18 -14.45 4.02
C ILE A 9 2.92 -15.82 4.64
N LYS A 10 3.35 -16.89 3.99
CA LYS A 10 3.15 -18.25 4.50
C LYS A 10 3.71 -18.45 5.91
N PRO A 11 4.98 -18.09 6.19
CA PRO A 11 5.52 -18.20 7.55
C PRO A 11 4.72 -17.42 8.59
N ILE A 12 4.23 -16.21 8.24
CA ILE A 12 3.40 -15.41 9.15
C ILE A 12 2.10 -16.14 9.48
N LEU A 13 1.42 -16.68 8.46
CA LEU A 13 0.15 -17.38 8.63
C LEU A 13 0.32 -18.67 9.43
N GLU A 14 1.40 -19.42 9.19
CA GLU A 14 1.68 -20.65 9.92
C GLU A 14 1.97 -20.39 11.39
N ALA A 15 2.71 -19.30 11.69
CA ALA A 15 3.05 -18.94 13.07
C ALA A 15 1.88 -18.27 13.79
N ASN A 16 0.90 -17.74 13.07
CA ASN A 16 -0.22 -16.97 13.62
C ASN A 16 -1.54 -17.45 12.99
N PRO A 17 -2.06 -18.62 13.42
CA PRO A 17 -3.27 -19.18 12.79
C PRO A 17 -4.53 -18.35 12.98
N GLN A 18 -4.53 -17.39 13.90
CA GLN A 18 -5.64 -16.46 14.09
C GLN A 18 -5.76 -15.42 12.97
N ILE A 19 -4.72 -15.22 12.17
CA ILE A 19 -4.73 -14.24 11.08
C ILE A 19 -5.70 -14.69 9.99
N LYS A 20 -6.67 -13.82 9.67
CA LYS A 20 -7.69 -14.08 8.66
C LYS A 20 -7.48 -13.27 7.38
N LYS A 21 -6.72 -12.18 7.46
CA LYS A 21 -6.55 -11.27 6.33
C LYS A 21 -5.11 -10.75 6.27
N VAL A 22 -4.56 -10.73 5.06
CA VAL A 22 -3.25 -10.15 4.79
C VAL A 22 -3.45 -8.88 3.96
N VAL A 23 -2.95 -7.76 4.47
CA VAL A 23 -3.05 -6.46 3.84
C VAL A 23 -1.66 -6.05 3.33
N GLY A 24 -1.55 -5.77 2.04
CA GLY A 24 -0.32 -5.30 1.45
C GLY A 24 -0.28 -3.77 1.43
N VAL A 25 0.87 -3.21 1.79
CA VAL A 25 1.07 -1.76 1.85
C VAL A 25 2.24 -1.38 0.94
N TYR A 26 1.96 -0.54 -0.04
CA TYR A 26 2.98 0.01 -0.93
C TYR A 26 3.09 1.52 -0.67
N GLY A 27 4.07 1.89 0.14
CA GLY A 27 4.28 3.28 0.55
C GLY A 27 5.34 3.97 -0.29
N GLY A 28 5.11 5.25 -0.57
CA GLY A 28 6.09 6.05 -1.30
C GLY A 28 5.66 7.50 -1.43
N ARG A 29 6.57 8.32 -1.98
CA ARG A 29 6.28 9.72 -2.27
C ARG A 29 5.37 9.87 -3.48
N PHE A 30 5.59 9.06 -4.51
CA PHE A 30 4.83 9.03 -5.76
C PHE A 30 4.67 10.43 -6.37
N GLN A 31 5.79 11.01 -6.80
CA GLN A 31 5.90 12.37 -7.32
C GLN A 31 6.53 12.41 -8.73
N PRO A 32 5.89 11.84 -9.78
CA PRO A 32 4.59 11.18 -9.79
C PRO A 32 4.66 9.65 -9.61
N PHE A 33 3.50 9.03 -9.50
CA PHE A 33 3.34 7.58 -9.59
C PHE A 33 3.48 7.18 -11.06
N GLY A 34 4.48 6.36 -11.36
CA GLY A 34 4.79 5.98 -12.73
C GLY A 34 4.30 4.58 -13.12
N PRO A 35 4.50 4.18 -14.38
CA PRO A 35 4.08 2.86 -14.86
C PRO A 35 4.71 1.70 -14.08
N HIS A 36 5.96 1.84 -13.66
CA HIS A 36 6.63 0.82 -12.87
C HIS A 36 6.02 0.69 -11.47
N HIS A 37 5.57 1.79 -10.88
CA HIS A 37 4.85 1.78 -9.61
C HIS A 37 3.51 1.06 -9.75
N TYR A 38 2.80 1.32 -10.83
CA TYR A 38 1.52 0.68 -11.10
C TYR A 38 1.69 -0.84 -11.29
N LYS A 39 2.76 -1.25 -11.96
CA LYS A 39 3.09 -2.66 -12.14
C LYS A 39 3.33 -3.35 -10.79
N THR A 40 4.06 -2.68 -9.89
CA THR A 40 4.31 -3.19 -8.54
C THR A 40 3.00 -3.29 -7.74
N TYR A 41 2.16 -2.28 -7.81
CA TYR A 41 0.86 -2.31 -7.15
C TYR A 41 -0.01 -3.48 -7.63
N LYS A 42 -0.09 -3.68 -8.95
CA LYS A 42 -0.86 -4.79 -9.52
C LYS A 42 -0.32 -6.15 -9.08
N TRP A 43 1.00 -6.27 -9.03
CA TRP A 43 1.63 -7.48 -8.53
C TRP A 43 1.27 -7.74 -7.08
N LEU A 44 1.38 -6.72 -6.22
CA LEU A 44 1.02 -6.83 -4.81
C LEU A 44 -0.44 -7.23 -4.64
N ALA A 45 -1.35 -6.62 -5.41
CA ALA A 45 -2.77 -6.90 -5.34
C ALA A 45 -3.12 -8.37 -5.61
N LYS A 46 -2.26 -9.08 -6.35
CA LYS A 46 -2.43 -10.51 -6.60
C LYS A 46 -1.89 -11.40 -5.49
N GLN A 47 -1.05 -10.86 -4.60
CA GLN A 47 -0.38 -11.63 -3.55
C GLN A 47 -1.10 -11.57 -2.19
N VAL A 48 -1.93 -10.56 -1.99
CA VAL A 48 -2.57 -10.28 -0.69
C VAL A 48 -4.08 -10.16 -0.84
N ASP A 49 -4.80 -10.16 0.27
CA ASP A 49 -6.25 -10.02 0.27
C ASP A 49 -6.66 -8.60 -0.13
N ASP A 50 -6.03 -7.59 0.47
CA ASP A 50 -6.27 -6.19 0.16
C ASP A 50 -4.93 -5.47 -0.02
N ALA A 51 -4.76 -4.80 -1.14
CA ALA A 51 -3.55 -4.01 -1.42
C ALA A 51 -3.87 -2.53 -1.41
N TYR A 52 -3.01 -1.75 -0.75
CA TYR A 52 -3.17 -0.29 -0.64
C TYR A 52 -1.89 0.43 -1.01
N ILE A 53 -2.08 1.64 -1.53
CA ILE A 53 -1.00 2.59 -1.70
C ILE A 53 -1.12 3.62 -0.57
N THR A 54 -0.01 3.88 0.12
CA THR A 54 0.06 4.90 1.16
C THR A 54 1.00 6.01 0.72
N THR A 55 0.58 7.25 0.87
CA THR A 55 1.37 8.40 0.47
C THR A 55 0.99 9.63 1.29
N SER A 56 1.89 10.62 1.34
CA SER A 56 1.69 11.82 2.15
C SER A 56 0.96 12.93 1.39
N ASN A 57 0.58 13.97 2.12
CA ASN A 57 -0.04 15.18 1.56
C ASN A 57 0.94 16.36 1.51
N ILE A 58 2.24 16.11 1.55
CA ILE A 58 3.25 17.16 1.50
C ILE A 58 3.37 17.70 0.08
N LYS A 59 3.25 19.04 -0.06
CA LYS A 59 3.50 19.70 -1.34
C LYS A 59 4.59 20.77 -1.14
N LYS A 60 5.80 20.46 -1.59
CA LYS A 60 6.97 21.36 -1.54
C LYS A 60 7.78 21.22 -2.83
N PRO A 61 7.49 22.02 -3.88
CA PRO A 61 8.31 22.00 -5.08
C PRO A 61 9.75 22.41 -4.77
N PRO A 62 10.72 21.90 -5.52
CA PRO A 62 10.59 21.00 -6.68
C PRO A 62 10.50 19.51 -6.30
N ARG A 63 10.79 19.14 -5.05
CA ARG A 63 10.91 17.76 -4.63
C ARG A 63 9.56 17.07 -4.42
N HIS A 64 8.55 17.83 -3.98
CA HIS A 64 7.19 17.33 -3.72
C HIS A 64 6.19 18.20 -4.48
N PRO A 65 6.12 18.10 -5.82
CA PRO A 65 5.24 18.97 -6.61
C PRO A 65 3.76 18.66 -6.48
N MET A 66 3.38 17.49 -5.99
CA MET A 66 1.98 17.05 -5.94
C MET A 66 1.50 16.87 -4.50
N ASN A 67 0.30 17.39 -4.20
CA ASN A 67 -0.39 17.11 -2.95
C ASN A 67 -1.12 15.75 -3.05
N PHE A 68 -1.77 15.32 -1.96
CA PHE A 68 -2.47 14.04 -1.92
C PHE A 68 -3.58 13.93 -2.97
N LYS A 69 -4.42 14.95 -3.11
CA LYS A 69 -5.51 14.95 -4.10
C LYS A 69 -5.01 14.82 -5.53
N GLU A 70 -3.91 15.50 -5.84
CA GLU A 70 -3.29 15.43 -7.16
C GLU A 70 -2.74 14.03 -7.43
N LYS A 71 -2.13 13.41 -6.43
CA LYS A 71 -1.65 12.03 -6.53
C LYS A 71 -2.79 11.06 -6.77
N VAL A 72 -3.88 11.17 -6.01
CA VAL A 72 -5.06 10.30 -6.18
C VAL A 72 -5.62 10.43 -7.58
N ARG A 73 -5.76 11.67 -8.08
CA ARG A 73 -6.26 11.90 -9.44
C ARG A 73 -5.38 11.22 -10.47
N HIS A 74 -4.07 11.38 -10.34
CA HIS A 74 -3.11 10.78 -11.28
C HIS A 74 -3.15 9.26 -11.23
N MET A 75 -3.10 8.67 -10.05
CA MET A 75 -3.13 7.22 -9.89
C MET A 75 -4.44 6.61 -10.36
N SER A 76 -5.57 7.28 -10.10
CA SER A 76 -6.88 6.82 -10.54
C SER A 76 -6.99 6.77 -12.07
N LYS A 77 -6.40 7.74 -12.75
CA LYS A 77 -6.33 7.73 -14.23
C LYS A 77 -5.53 6.56 -14.76
N MET A 78 -4.55 6.08 -14.00
CA MET A 78 -3.76 4.92 -14.39
C MET A 78 -4.46 3.60 -14.10
N GLY A 79 -5.49 3.60 -13.26
CA GLY A 79 -6.27 2.41 -12.96
C GLY A 79 -6.28 1.96 -11.50
N VAL A 80 -5.66 2.72 -10.60
CA VAL A 80 -5.71 2.41 -9.16
C VAL A 80 -7.05 2.87 -8.58
N PRO A 81 -7.82 1.99 -7.93
CA PRO A 81 -9.05 2.42 -7.28
C PRO A 81 -8.78 3.46 -6.20
N SER A 82 -9.56 4.54 -6.17
CA SER A 82 -9.34 5.63 -5.23
C SER A 82 -9.46 5.19 -3.77
N ASN A 83 -10.29 4.19 -3.47
CA ASN A 83 -10.43 3.66 -2.12
C ASN A 83 -9.23 2.82 -1.66
N ARG A 84 -8.27 2.59 -2.55
CA ARG A 84 -7.02 1.88 -2.23
C ARG A 84 -5.84 2.83 -2.06
N ILE A 85 -6.07 4.13 -2.09
CA ILE A 85 -5.04 5.15 -1.90
C ILE A 85 -5.32 5.86 -0.58
N ILE A 86 -4.40 5.71 0.38
CA ILE A 86 -4.58 6.19 1.76
C ILE A 86 -3.57 7.27 2.07
N GLU A 87 -4.03 8.37 2.65
CA GLU A 87 -3.15 9.42 3.13
C GLU A 87 -2.51 8.99 4.44
N GLU A 88 -1.17 9.02 4.48
CA GLU A 88 -0.39 8.74 5.67
C GLU A 88 0.65 9.84 5.83
N LYS A 89 0.81 10.33 7.05
CA LYS A 89 1.82 11.33 7.35
C LYS A 89 3.22 10.81 7.06
N SER A 90 3.46 9.54 7.42
CA SER A 90 4.63 8.78 7.00
C SER A 90 4.13 7.59 6.16
N PRO A 91 4.44 7.56 4.84
CA PRO A 91 3.93 6.50 3.97
C PRO A 91 4.38 5.09 4.36
N TYR A 92 5.45 5.00 5.11
CA TYR A 92 6.03 3.71 5.52
C TYR A 92 5.49 3.20 6.85
N LYS A 93 4.54 3.92 7.44
CA LYS A 93 3.83 3.54 8.66
C LYS A 93 2.34 3.64 8.40
N ALA A 94 1.66 2.51 8.29
CA ALA A 94 0.25 2.48 7.91
C ALA A 94 -0.67 2.76 9.10
N VAL A 95 -0.51 3.93 9.75
CA VAL A 95 -1.26 4.28 10.96
C VAL A 95 -2.75 4.47 10.68
N ASN A 96 -3.08 5.25 9.65
CA ASN A 96 -4.48 5.48 9.28
C ASN A 96 -5.11 4.24 8.67
N LEU A 97 -4.34 3.51 7.87
CA LEU A 97 -4.80 2.27 7.26
C LEU A 97 -5.11 1.20 8.32
N ALA A 98 -4.26 1.08 9.33
CA ALA A 98 -4.42 0.08 10.39
C ALA A 98 -5.74 0.22 11.14
N LYS A 99 -6.28 1.44 11.22
CA LYS A 99 -7.56 1.70 11.89
C LYS A 99 -8.76 1.05 11.19
N LYS A 100 -8.61 0.63 9.94
CA LYS A 100 -9.66 -0.01 9.16
C LYS A 100 -9.75 -1.51 9.40
N TYR A 101 -8.83 -2.08 10.16
CA TYR A 101 -8.71 -3.53 10.34
C TYR A 101 -8.57 -3.90 11.80
N ASP A 102 -8.97 -5.15 12.11
CA ASP A 102 -8.76 -5.74 13.42
C ASP A 102 -7.29 -6.18 13.55
N SER A 103 -6.56 -5.60 14.48
CA SER A 103 -5.13 -5.89 14.67
C SER A 103 -4.84 -7.34 15.05
N ASP A 104 -5.80 -8.02 15.71
CA ASP A 104 -5.60 -9.39 16.17
C ASP A 104 -5.68 -10.42 15.05
N THR A 105 -6.40 -10.10 13.98
CA THR A 105 -6.68 -11.03 12.87
C THR A 105 -6.13 -10.57 11.53
N THR A 106 -5.38 -9.47 11.49
CA THR A 106 -4.86 -8.89 10.26
C THR A 106 -3.33 -8.82 10.31
N ALA A 107 -2.70 -9.27 9.25
CA ALA A 107 -1.26 -9.10 9.04
C ALA A 107 -1.02 -8.04 7.97
N PHE A 108 -0.04 -7.16 8.20
CA PHE A 108 0.37 -6.13 7.25
C PHE A 108 1.72 -6.48 6.67
N VAL A 109 1.83 -6.42 5.34
CA VAL A 109 3.07 -6.71 4.62
C VAL A 109 3.44 -5.46 3.82
N TYR A 110 4.66 -4.98 4.01
CA TYR A 110 5.16 -3.75 3.39
C TYR A 110 6.13 -4.08 2.24
N VAL A 111 5.93 -3.44 1.12
CA VAL A 111 6.80 -3.60 -0.06
C VAL A 111 7.38 -2.27 -0.54
#